data_e748d3936c49ce174151c319aa8c21b1
#
_entry.id   e748d3936c49ce174151c319aa8c21b1
#
_cell.length_a   1.000
_cell.length_b   1.000
_cell.length_c   1.000
_cell.angle_alpha   90.00
_cell.angle_beta   90.00
_cell.angle_gamma   90.00
#
_symmetry.space_group_name_H-M   'P 1'
#
loop_
_entity.id
_entity.type
_entity.pdbx_description
1 polymer ?
#
loop_
_entity_poly.entity_id
_entity_poly.type
_entity_poly.pdbx_seq_one_letter_code
_entity_poly.pdbx_strand_id
1 'polypeptide(L)'
;ANMDIEQSKFSGTFDWSEESSIDFGVQLTEVSNRSVSKTVQLDNWGGLTQPGELSDILIRSSIDGQFDQLDGGNDPRQQTEYFTAELEDVIAVAEGNYAAGGVSYAQLGDCGTGYCASTDWNVDKRTTEETTAAYIQLRHSTEYESMPVNMKLGIRHESTDVTSAALAPTYSDVYWVGGNEFTLVEALDADGNSIQAFDDYTGDYDVMLPNLDFDIEVVEDVILRASWSKTITRPSFTDIQGGVTVSGISFKNNGGFAAGGNPGLEPIESTNIDLSAEWYYDEYSYFSVGYFEKDVKNFIGTSVLPAEPLFNLNWPLGGVLFDQAVAESGIDPLNYSDVGAYILQNFAGNAAISEVGGQPAIFGVDGDPILTFQVTAPANQQEAKVDGIEINLQHNFGDTGFGMIANATFVNADVGYDNMQIDSQFVLNGLSDSANLVGFYDKDGIQVRLAYNWRDEFLAGVGQGAGTYTNPTNLEAFGQLDISASYEYSDNLTFFFAGINVLEETYNVYGRDKLQVLQAGQTGARYDLGVRYTFK
;
A
#
# COMPACT_ATOMS: atom_id res chain seq x y z
N ALA A 1 -10.05 -12.54 -0.41
CA ALA A 1 -10.91 -11.37 -0.28
C ALA A 1 -12.03 -11.43 -1.31
N ASN A 2 -13.20 -10.92 -0.95
CA ASN A 2 -14.35 -10.74 -1.85
C ASN A 2 -14.82 -9.30 -1.74
N MET A 3 -15.27 -8.72 -2.86
CA MET A 3 -15.89 -7.40 -2.91
C MET A 3 -17.15 -7.50 -3.76
N ASP A 4 -18.27 -7.07 -3.19
CA ASP A 4 -19.56 -6.99 -3.85
C ASP A 4 -19.98 -5.51 -3.92
N ILE A 5 -20.49 -5.09 -5.09
CA ILE A 5 -20.92 -3.71 -5.32
C ILE A 5 -22.35 -3.74 -5.85
N GLU A 6 -23.26 -3.10 -5.13
CA GLU A 6 -24.63 -2.87 -5.56
C GLU A 6 -24.83 -1.38 -5.80
N GLN A 7 -25.35 -1.02 -6.99
CA GLN A 7 -25.56 0.38 -7.34
C GLN A 7 -26.91 0.58 -8.02
N SER A 8 -27.66 1.57 -7.53
CA SER A 8 -28.87 2.05 -8.15
C SER A 8 -28.72 3.54 -8.50
N LYS A 9 -28.95 3.90 -9.76
CA LYS A 9 -28.80 5.27 -10.24
C LYS A 9 -30.04 5.72 -11.03
N PHE A 10 -30.52 6.91 -10.70
CA PHE A 10 -31.49 7.64 -11.52
C PHE A 10 -30.86 8.95 -11.96
N SER A 11 -30.90 9.26 -13.26
CA SER A 11 -30.36 10.51 -13.81
C SER A 11 -31.20 10.98 -14.99
N GLY A 12 -31.20 12.29 -15.23
CA GLY A 12 -31.90 12.92 -16.33
C GLY A 12 -31.22 14.20 -16.76
N THR A 13 -31.55 14.63 -17.98
CA THR A 13 -31.15 15.93 -18.54
C THR A 13 -32.41 16.67 -18.92
N PHE A 14 -32.47 17.95 -18.59
CA PHE A 14 -33.53 18.88 -19.00
C PHE A 14 -32.93 19.99 -19.83
N ASP A 15 -33.21 20.00 -21.12
CA ASP A 15 -32.80 21.05 -22.05
C ASP A 15 -33.89 22.12 -22.10
N TRP A 16 -33.56 23.37 -21.77
CA TRP A 16 -34.49 24.48 -21.89
C TRP A 16 -34.19 25.39 -23.09
N SER A 17 -33.01 25.21 -23.70
CA SER A 17 -32.63 25.77 -25.00
C SER A 17 -31.62 24.88 -25.68
N GLU A 18 -31.28 25.18 -26.94
CA GLU A 18 -30.23 24.47 -27.69
C GLU A 18 -28.83 24.65 -27.03
N GLU A 19 -28.65 25.75 -26.27
CA GLU A 19 -27.37 26.15 -25.66
C GLU A 19 -27.31 25.83 -24.16
N SER A 20 -28.42 25.41 -23.54
CA SER A 20 -28.47 25.28 -22.08
C SER A 20 -29.23 24.07 -21.61
N SER A 21 -28.65 23.35 -20.68
CA SER A 21 -29.27 22.19 -20.05
C SER A 21 -28.90 22.05 -18.56
N ILE A 22 -29.74 21.34 -17.83
CA ILE A 22 -29.45 20.86 -16.47
C ILE A 22 -29.40 19.35 -16.48
N ASP A 23 -28.29 18.80 -15.99
CA ASP A 23 -28.17 17.40 -15.63
C ASP A 23 -28.42 17.23 -14.15
N PHE A 24 -29.13 16.19 -13.75
CA PHE A 24 -29.37 15.87 -12.36
C PHE A 24 -29.42 14.37 -12.12
N GLY A 25 -29.19 13.95 -10.89
CA GLY A 25 -29.32 12.56 -10.55
C GLY A 25 -29.18 12.26 -9.08
N VAL A 26 -29.65 11.07 -8.72
CA VAL A 26 -29.47 10.43 -7.39
C VAL A 26 -28.85 9.07 -7.59
N GLN A 27 -28.02 8.66 -6.65
CA GLN A 27 -27.31 7.38 -6.68
C GLN A 27 -27.26 6.80 -5.28
N LEU A 28 -27.56 5.52 -5.17
CA LEU A 28 -27.36 4.72 -3.99
C LEU A 28 -26.30 3.68 -4.33
N THR A 29 -25.29 3.55 -3.51
CA THR A 29 -24.21 2.57 -3.71
C THR A 29 -23.90 1.89 -2.39
N GLU A 30 -23.89 0.56 -2.41
CA GLU A 30 -23.39 -0.26 -1.33
C GLU A 30 -22.15 -1.01 -1.82
N VAL A 31 -21.08 -0.94 -1.05
CA VAL A 31 -19.84 -1.68 -1.32
C VAL A 31 -19.52 -2.52 -0.10
N SER A 32 -19.63 -3.84 -0.23
CA SER A 32 -19.29 -4.79 0.81
C SER A 32 -17.97 -5.48 0.50
N ASN A 33 -17.02 -5.41 1.43
CA ASN A 33 -15.72 -6.05 1.35
C ASN A 33 -15.54 -7.06 2.48
N ARG A 34 -15.11 -8.27 2.15
CA ARG A 34 -14.73 -9.28 3.13
C ARG A 34 -13.32 -9.78 2.87
N SER A 35 -12.46 -9.68 3.86
CA SER A 35 -11.09 -10.20 3.84
C SER A 35 -10.95 -11.27 4.90
N VAL A 36 -10.60 -12.48 4.47
CA VAL A 36 -10.39 -13.62 5.36
C VAL A 36 -9.00 -14.19 5.15
N SER A 37 -8.37 -14.62 6.23
CA SER A 37 -7.09 -15.31 6.17
C SER A 37 -6.91 -16.26 7.35
N LYS A 38 -6.03 -17.24 7.16
CA LYS A 38 -5.47 -18.05 8.22
C LYS A 38 -3.99 -18.23 7.98
N THR A 39 -3.21 -17.96 8.99
CA THR A 39 -1.79 -18.28 8.97
C THR A 39 -1.60 -19.64 9.65
N VAL A 40 -0.95 -20.54 8.94
CA VAL A 40 -0.47 -21.81 9.48
C VAL A 40 1.04 -21.75 9.49
N GLN A 41 1.63 -21.75 10.68
CA GLN A 41 3.07 -21.62 10.86
C GLN A 41 3.55 -22.57 11.95
N LEU A 42 4.68 -23.24 11.70
CA LEU A 42 5.43 -23.96 12.71
C LEU A 42 6.86 -23.40 12.77
N ASP A 43 7.26 -22.91 13.94
CA ASP A 43 8.57 -22.29 14.18
C ASP A 43 9.62 -23.35 14.55
N ASN A 44 9.72 -24.42 13.76
CA ASN A 44 10.63 -25.53 14.01
C ASN A 44 11.46 -25.92 12.78
N TRP A 45 11.64 -25.00 11.85
CA TRP A 45 12.45 -25.19 10.63
C TRP A 45 12.02 -26.41 9.79
N GLY A 46 10.73 -26.75 9.75
CA GLY A 46 10.24 -27.94 9.04
C GLY A 46 10.70 -29.27 9.65
N GLY A 47 11.03 -29.27 10.95
CA GLY A 47 11.61 -30.43 11.62
C GLY A 47 13.08 -30.72 11.28
N LEU A 48 13.74 -29.78 10.57
CA LEU A 48 15.16 -29.88 10.22
C LEU A 48 16.04 -29.57 11.44
N THR A 49 17.11 -30.33 11.63
CA THR A 49 18.10 -30.08 12.67
C THR A 49 19.38 -29.43 12.11
N GLN A 50 19.62 -29.55 10.80
CA GLN A 50 20.77 -28.96 10.11
C GLN A 50 20.47 -28.77 8.61
N PRO A 51 21.06 -27.72 7.96
CA PRO A 51 20.83 -27.44 6.54
C PRO A 51 21.19 -28.60 5.59
N GLY A 52 22.12 -29.49 5.98
CA GLY A 52 22.54 -30.62 5.18
C GLY A 52 21.45 -31.64 4.89
N GLU A 53 20.36 -31.64 5.64
CA GLU A 53 19.21 -32.55 5.41
C GLU A 53 18.43 -32.19 4.14
N LEU A 54 18.63 -31.01 3.58
CA LEU A 54 18.05 -30.59 2.30
C LEU A 54 18.97 -30.87 1.10
N SER A 55 20.20 -31.33 1.30
CA SER A 55 21.22 -31.42 0.24
C SER A 55 20.79 -32.18 -1.00
N ASP A 56 19.92 -33.18 -0.86
CA ASP A 56 19.49 -34.03 -1.97
C ASP A 56 18.47 -33.35 -2.90
N ILE A 57 17.82 -32.28 -2.43
CA ILE A 57 16.82 -31.51 -3.21
C ILE A 57 17.33 -30.15 -3.64
N LEU A 58 18.52 -29.73 -3.17
CA LEU A 58 19.09 -28.43 -3.51
C LEU A 58 19.73 -28.44 -4.89
N ILE A 59 19.33 -27.49 -5.72
CA ILE A 59 19.89 -27.26 -7.05
C ILE A 59 20.81 -26.04 -6.95
N ARG A 60 22.10 -26.24 -7.27
CA ARG A 60 23.05 -25.12 -7.31
C ARG A 60 22.80 -24.25 -8.53
N SER A 61 22.68 -22.96 -8.32
CA SER A 61 22.46 -21.94 -9.31
C SER A 61 23.45 -20.79 -9.14
N SER A 62 23.65 -19.99 -10.18
CA SER A 62 24.54 -18.84 -10.16
C SER A 62 23.91 -17.62 -10.81
N ILE A 63 24.19 -16.45 -10.24
CA ILE A 63 23.88 -15.15 -10.82
C ILE A 63 25.12 -14.49 -11.45
N ASP A 64 26.21 -15.24 -11.60
CA ASP A 64 27.44 -14.74 -12.19
C ASP A 64 27.19 -14.20 -13.61
N GLY A 65 27.65 -12.97 -13.87
CA GLY A 65 27.44 -12.27 -15.13
C GLY A 65 26.02 -11.79 -15.43
N GLN A 66 25.06 -11.95 -14.50
CA GLN A 66 23.69 -11.47 -14.71
C GLN A 66 23.48 -9.99 -14.34
N PHE A 67 24.41 -9.39 -13.63
CA PHE A 67 24.36 -8.00 -13.16
C PHE A 67 25.54 -7.18 -13.66
N ASP A 68 25.96 -7.42 -14.89
CA ASP A 68 27.17 -6.84 -15.49
C ASP A 68 27.04 -5.33 -15.78
N GLN A 69 25.84 -4.78 -15.80
CA GLN A 69 25.57 -3.36 -16.00
C GLN A 69 25.41 -2.59 -14.68
N LEU A 70 25.31 -3.27 -13.55
CA LEU A 70 25.28 -2.62 -12.25
C LEU A 70 26.68 -2.30 -11.76
N ASP A 71 26.85 -1.13 -11.14
CA ASP A 71 28.09 -0.74 -10.49
C ASP A 71 28.46 -1.78 -9.42
N GLY A 72 29.61 -2.43 -9.59
CA GLY A 72 30.06 -3.51 -8.71
C GLY A 72 29.43 -4.88 -8.96
N GLY A 73 28.57 -5.04 -9.97
CA GLY A 73 27.90 -6.30 -10.31
C GLY A 73 28.86 -7.45 -10.70
N ASN A 74 30.08 -7.10 -11.14
CA ASN A 74 31.17 -8.05 -11.45
C ASN A 74 32.29 -8.08 -10.40
N ASP A 75 32.05 -7.58 -9.17
CA ASP A 75 33.05 -7.63 -8.10
C ASP A 75 33.35 -9.10 -7.72
N PRO A 76 34.61 -9.58 -7.82
CA PRO A 76 34.95 -10.97 -7.52
C PRO A 76 34.73 -11.37 -6.04
N ARG A 77 34.43 -10.41 -5.16
CA ARG A 77 34.07 -10.66 -3.77
C ARG A 77 32.57 -10.91 -3.58
N GLN A 78 31.77 -10.67 -4.61
CA GLN A 78 30.33 -10.91 -4.57
C GLN A 78 30.06 -12.43 -4.54
N GLN A 79 29.14 -12.83 -3.67
CA GLN A 79 28.67 -14.19 -3.69
C GLN A 79 27.62 -14.36 -4.80
N THR A 80 28.00 -15.09 -5.84
CA THR A 80 27.13 -15.32 -7.01
C THR A 80 26.40 -16.67 -6.97
N GLU A 81 26.90 -17.59 -6.14
CA GLU A 81 26.35 -18.94 -6.02
C GLU A 81 25.22 -18.99 -4.98
N TYR A 82 24.12 -19.64 -5.32
CA TYR A 82 22.98 -19.86 -4.43
C TYR A 82 22.34 -21.23 -4.71
N PHE A 83 21.45 -21.64 -3.83
CA PHE A 83 20.69 -22.87 -3.99
C PHE A 83 19.21 -22.57 -4.16
N THR A 84 18.56 -23.33 -5.04
CA THR A 84 17.11 -23.38 -5.21
C THR A 84 16.61 -24.78 -4.89
N ALA A 85 15.32 -24.92 -4.63
CA ALA A 85 14.62 -26.18 -4.55
C ALA A 85 13.20 -26.01 -5.07
N GLU A 86 12.61 -27.07 -5.59
CA GLU A 86 11.19 -27.06 -5.90
C GLU A 86 10.40 -27.09 -4.58
N LEU A 87 9.31 -26.30 -4.52
CA LEU A 87 8.50 -26.15 -3.30
C LEU A 87 7.92 -27.49 -2.84
N GLU A 88 7.50 -28.33 -3.78
CA GLU A 88 6.94 -29.65 -3.52
C GLU A 88 7.94 -30.57 -2.84
N ASP A 89 9.22 -30.52 -3.22
CA ASP A 89 10.28 -31.31 -2.62
C ASP A 89 10.57 -30.86 -1.18
N VAL A 90 10.57 -29.52 -0.93
CA VAL A 90 10.73 -28.98 0.43
C VAL A 90 9.55 -29.40 1.32
N ILE A 91 8.33 -29.33 0.81
CA ILE A 91 7.13 -29.80 1.53
C ILE A 91 7.26 -31.28 1.86
N ALA A 92 7.66 -32.13 0.90
CA ALA A 92 7.80 -33.58 1.12
C ALA A 92 8.82 -33.90 2.22
N VAL A 93 9.94 -33.18 2.28
CA VAL A 93 10.94 -33.35 3.35
C VAL A 93 10.36 -32.94 4.70
N ALA A 94 9.67 -31.77 4.78
CA ALA A 94 9.06 -31.31 6.01
C ALA A 94 7.96 -32.26 6.51
N GLU A 95 7.11 -32.76 5.63
CA GLU A 95 6.07 -33.74 5.96
C GLU A 95 6.69 -35.06 6.47
N GLY A 96 7.76 -35.52 5.83
CA GLY A 96 8.50 -36.70 6.28
C GLY A 96 9.08 -36.53 7.69
N ASN A 97 9.65 -35.37 7.99
CA ASN A 97 10.21 -35.07 9.31
C ASN A 97 9.10 -34.96 10.37
N TYR A 98 7.97 -34.34 10.06
CA TYR A 98 6.84 -34.24 10.98
C TYR A 98 6.24 -35.62 11.27
N ALA A 99 6.09 -36.48 10.27
CA ALA A 99 5.60 -37.84 10.45
C ALA A 99 6.53 -38.64 11.35
N ALA A 100 7.85 -38.51 11.16
CA ALA A 100 8.87 -39.19 11.99
C ALA A 100 8.92 -38.64 13.42
N GLY A 101 8.70 -37.31 13.61
CA GLY A 101 8.69 -36.63 14.90
C GLY A 101 7.38 -36.73 15.68
N GLY A 102 6.32 -37.30 15.11
CA GLY A 102 5.01 -37.42 15.74
C GLY A 102 4.24 -36.09 15.84
N VAL A 103 4.57 -35.13 14.98
CA VAL A 103 3.87 -33.84 14.92
C VAL A 103 2.46 -34.04 14.35
N SER A 104 1.47 -33.48 15.01
CA SER A 104 0.07 -33.54 14.56
C SER A 104 -0.15 -32.64 13.34
N TYR A 105 -0.63 -33.18 12.25
CA TYR A 105 -1.01 -32.40 11.06
C TYR A 105 -2.18 -31.44 11.30
N ALA A 106 -2.95 -31.61 12.36
CA ALA A 106 -3.99 -30.66 12.77
C ALA A 106 -3.44 -29.24 13.01
N GLN A 107 -2.13 -29.11 13.26
CA GLN A 107 -1.45 -27.81 13.39
C GLN A 107 -1.07 -27.20 12.03
N LEU A 108 -1.16 -27.95 10.94
CA LEU A 108 -0.76 -27.55 9.59
C LEU A 108 -1.96 -27.20 8.68
N GLY A 109 -3.17 -27.28 9.21
CA GLY A 109 -4.42 -27.07 8.49
C GLY A 109 -5.49 -28.04 8.94
N ASP A 110 -6.61 -28.08 8.25
CA ASP A 110 -7.78 -28.92 8.60
C ASP A 110 -8.00 -30.12 7.67
N CYS A 111 -7.08 -30.38 6.76
CA CYS A 111 -7.17 -31.52 5.82
C CYS A 111 -6.74 -32.88 6.41
N GLY A 112 -6.20 -32.89 7.61
CA GLY A 112 -5.81 -34.10 8.33
C GLY A 112 -4.48 -34.72 7.88
N THR A 113 -3.91 -34.34 6.74
CA THR A 113 -2.63 -34.81 6.22
C THR A 113 -1.93 -33.69 5.43
N GLY A 114 -0.64 -33.48 5.69
CA GLY A 114 0.19 -32.54 4.94
C GLY A 114 -0.13 -31.07 5.17
N TYR A 115 0.45 -30.22 4.32
CA TYR A 115 0.19 -28.80 4.29
C TYR A 115 -1.05 -28.52 3.45
N CYS A 116 -2.06 -27.92 4.04
CA CYS A 116 -3.27 -27.54 3.32
C CYS A 116 -3.86 -26.24 3.84
N ALA A 117 -4.63 -25.57 2.99
CA ALA A 117 -5.40 -24.40 3.39
C ALA A 117 -6.52 -24.83 4.36
N SER A 118 -6.62 -24.14 5.51
CA SER A 118 -7.73 -24.30 6.41
C SER A 118 -8.98 -23.59 5.89
N THR A 119 -10.14 -24.17 6.12
CA THR A 119 -11.43 -23.51 5.90
C THR A 119 -11.92 -22.74 7.12
N ASP A 120 -11.25 -22.93 8.25
CA ASP A 120 -11.47 -22.20 9.49
C ASP A 120 -10.58 -20.94 9.51
N TRP A 121 -11.20 -19.78 9.29
CA TRP A 121 -10.51 -18.50 9.27
C TRP A 121 -10.27 -17.98 10.68
N ASN A 122 -9.05 -17.56 10.99
CA ASN A 122 -8.73 -16.86 12.25
C ASN A 122 -8.69 -15.34 12.09
N VAL A 123 -8.79 -14.85 10.86
CA VAL A 123 -9.05 -13.46 10.54
C VAL A 123 -10.24 -13.41 9.60
N ASP A 124 -11.29 -12.70 9.97
CA ASP A 124 -12.46 -12.41 9.12
C ASP A 124 -12.83 -10.94 9.36
N LYS A 125 -12.54 -10.10 8.39
CA LYS A 125 -12.81 -8.66 8.42
C LYS A 125 -13.85 -8.34 7.36
N ARG A 126 -14.91 -7.65 7.76
CA ARG A 126 -16.06 -7.28 6.94
C ARG A 126 -16.28 -5.80 7.04
N THR A 127 -16.34 -5.11 5.92
CA THR A 127 -16.57 -3.67 5.88
C THR A 127 -17.61 -3.38 4.80
N THR A 128 -18.61 -2.59 5.14
CA THR A 128 -19.63 -2.13 4.22
C THR A 128 -19.66 -0.61 4.23
N GLU A 129 -19.64 0.00 3.05
CA GLU A 129 -19.87 1.42 2.82
C GLU A 129 -21.20 1.59 2.11
N GLU A 130 -22.13 2.34 2.71
CA GLU A 130 -23.41 2.72 2.12
C GLU A 130 -23.38 4.20 1.77
N THR A 131 -23.41 4.54 0.48
CA THR A 131 -23.33 5.92 0.00
C THR A 131 -24.63 6.35 -0.68
N THR A 132 -25.19 7.46 -0.21
CA THR A 132 -26.27 8.18 -0.88
C THR A 132 -25.70 9.45 -1.50
N ALA A 133 -25.92 9.64 -2.80
CA ALA A 133 -25.42 10.82 -3.53
C ALA A 133 -26.51 11.49 -4.35
N ALA A 134 -26.46 12.82 -4.45
CA ALA A 134 -27.31 13.62 -5.32
C ALA A 134 -26.48 14.71 -5.99
N TYR A 135 -26.77 15.02 -7.25
CA TYR A 135 -26.09 16.07 -7.98
C TYR A 135 -27.01 16.85 -8.91
N ILE A 136 -26.59 18.07 -9.18
CA ILE A 136 -27.14 18.94 -10.23
C ILE A 136 -26.00 19.66 -10.94
N GLN A 137 -26.06 19.77 -12.27
CA GLN A 137 -25.06 20.43 -13.09
C GLN A 137 -25.74 21.24 -14.19
N LEU A 138 -25.42 22.51 -14.28
CA LEU A 138 -25.78 23.43 -15.38
C LEU A 138 -24.72 23.32 -16.46
N ARG A 139 -25.13 23.21 -17.73
CA ARG A 139 -24.32 23.43 -18.92
C ARG A 139 -24.86 24.59 -19.72
N HIS A 140 -23.96 25.45 -20.16
CA HIS A 140 -24.31 26.59 -21.00
C HIS A 140 -23.24 26.85 -22.04
N SER A 141 -23.63 26.95 -23.30
CA SER A 141 -22.77 27.30 -24.42
C SER A 141 -23.28 28.62 -25.02
N THR A 142 -22.38 29.52 -25.35
CA THR A 142 -22.74 30.85 -25.92
C THR A 142 -21.60 31.36 -26.78
N GLU A 143 -21.80 32.50 -27.43
CA GLU A 143 -20.77 33.24 -28.15
C GLU A 143 -20.58 34.62 -27.50
N TYR A 144 -19.33 34.98 -27.26
CA TYR A 144 -18.94 36.33 -26.84
C TYR A 144 -18.07 36.98 -27.90
N GLU A 145 -18.53 38.01 -28.58
CA GLU A 145 -17.83 38.67 -29.71
C GLU A 145 -17.36 37.66 -30.79
N SER A 146 -18.21 36.68 -31.12
CA SER A 146 -17.92 35.57 -32.05
C SER A 146 -16.91 34.55 -31.52
N MET A 147 -16.55 34.57 -30.26
CA MET A 147 -15.74 33.57 -29.59
C MET A 147 -16.67 32.54 -28.93
N PRO A 148 -16.57 31.24 -29.31
CA PRO A 148 -17.31 30.19 -28.61
C PRO A 148 -16.89 30.09 -27.14
N VAL A 149 -17.88 30.04 -26.24
CA VAL A 149 -17.69 29.93 -24.79
C VAL A 149 -18.54 28.79 -24.27
N ASN A 150 -17.93 27.89 -23.49
CA ASN A 150 -18.65 26.86 -22.79
C ASN A 150 -18.42 26.98 -21.29
N MET A 151 -19.48 26.71 -20.52
CA MET A 151 -19.43 26.74 -19.07
C MET A 151 -20.21 25.56 -18.50
N LYS A 152 -19.63 24.93 -17.47
CA LYS A 152 -20.30 23.93 -16.63
C LYS A 152 -20.17 24.32 -15.18
N LEU A 153 -21.28 24.28 -14.45
CA LEU A 153 -21.34 24.56 -13.02
C LEU A 153 -22.13 23.44 -12.35
N GLY A 154 -21.50 22.70 -11.47
CA GLY A 154 -22.12 21.56 -10.82
C GLY A 154 -21.88 21.54 -9.32
N ILE A 155 -22.72 20.79 -8.64
CA ILE A 155 -22.56 20.45 -7.23
C ILE A 155 -23.07 19.03 -7.00
N ARG A 156 -22.31 18.25 -6.25
CA ARG A 156 -22.67 16.91 -5.81
C ARG A 156 -22.52 16.81 -4.29
N HIS A 157 -23.51 16.24 -3.65
CA HIS A 157 -23.47 15.87 -2.23
C HIS A 157 -23.42 14.36 -2.09
N GLU A 158 -22.56 13.86 -1.22
CA GLU A 158 -22.49 12.44 -0.84
C GLU A 158 -22.52 12.33 0.68
N SER A 159 -23.36 11.40 1.18
CA SER A 159 -23.37 10.94 2.57
C SER A 159 -23.03 9.46 2.58
N THR A 160 -22.06 9.08 3.39
CA THR A 160 -21.56 7.69 3.46
C THR A 160 -21.54 7.24 4.90
N ASP A 161 -22.18 6.08 5.15
CA ASP A 161 -22.09 5.34 6.39
C ASP A 161 -21.12 4.18 6.21
N VAL A 162 -20.24 3.96 7.18
CA VAL A 162 -19.25 2.87 7.20
C VAL A 162 -19.55 1.96 8.38
N THR A 163 -19.72 0.67 8.12
CA THR A 163 -19.81 -0.37 9.14
C THR A 163 -18.70 -1.38 8.93
N SER A 164 -17.94 -1.67 9.98
CA SER A 164 -16.87 -2.65 9.92
C SER A 164 -16.97 -3.62 11.10
N ALA A 165 -16.90 -4.92 10.81
CA ALA A 165 -16.87 -5.99 11.80
C ALA A 165 -15.59 -6.82 11.60
N ALA A 166 -14.85 -7.06 12.68
CA ALA A 166 -13.63 -7.85 12.63
C ALA A 166 -13.66 -8.96 13.67
N LEU A 167 -13.32 -10.18 13.23
CA LEU A 167 -13.09 -11.30 14.12
C LEU A 167 -11.70 -11.14 14.75
N ALA A 168 -11.65 -11.03 16.06
CA ALA A 168 -10.41 -10.89 16.81
C ALA A 168 -10.33 -11.92 17.96
N PRO A 169 -9.14 -12.44 18.28
CA PRO A 169 -8.94 -13.30 19.43
C PRO A 169 -9.15 -12.51 20.74
N THR A 170 -9.75 -13.15 21.71
CA THR A 170 -9.87 -12.64 23.08
C THR A 170 -8.78 -13.25 23.94
N TYR A 171 -8.19 -12.45 24.85
CA TYR A 171 -7.15 -12.91 25.76
C TYR A 171 -7.67 -12.99 27.18
N SER A 172 -7.27 -14.04 27.90
CA SER A 172 -7.71 -14.32 29.28
C SER A 172 -6.64 -13.98 30.32
N ASP A 173 -5.36 -13.93 29.92
CA ASP A 173 -4.27 -13.72 30.85
C ASP A 173 -2.99 -13.26 30.15
N VAL A 174 -1.99 -12.88 30.94
CA VAL A 174 -0.63 -12.62 30.51
C VAL A 174 0.34 -13.20 31.54
N TYR A 175 1.39 -13.85 31.07
CA TYR A 175 2.44 -14.35 31.93
C TYR A 175 3.83 -13.93 31.49
N TRP A 176 4.74 -13.90 32.46
CA TRP A 176 6.14 -13.53 32.33
C TRP A 176 7.02 -14.73 32.68
N VAL A 177 7.85 -15.19 31.76
CA VAL A 177 8.77 -16.34 31.97
C VAL A 177 10.18 -15.94 32.39
N GLY A 178 10.39 -14.65 32.62
CA GLY A 178 11.70 -14.09 32.98
C GLY A 178 12.35 -13.35 31.82
N GLY A 179 13.43 -12.62 32.11
CA GLY A 179 14.06 -11.76 31.11
C GLY A 179 13.08 -10.75 30.53
N ASN A 180 12.96 -10.75 29.22
CA ASN A 180 12.12 -9.83 28.45
C ASN A 180 10.91 -10.52 27.82
N GLU A 181 10.58 -11.73 28.23
CA GLU A 181 9.60 -12.57 27.55
C GLU A 181 8.26 -12.58 28.28
N PHE A 182 7.26 -12.02 27.61
CA PHE A 182 5.86 -12.03 28.01
C PHE A 182 5.04 -12.73 26.94
N THR A 183 4.02 -13.44 27.38
CA THR A 183 3.10 -14.14 26.48
C THR A 183 1.65 -13.83 26.88
N LEU A 184 0.83 -13.45 25.91
CA LEU A 184 -0.62 -13.39 26.06
C LEU A 184 -1.20 -14.79 25.96
N VAL A 185 -2.15 -15.09 26.82
CA VAL A 185 -2.89 -16.35 26.82
C VAL A 185 -4.25 -16.10 26.14
N GLU A 186 -4.48 -16.76 25.01
CA GLU A 186 -5.79 -16.69 24.38
C GLU A 186 -6.86 -17.31 25.30
N ALA A 187 -8.03 -16.71 25.33
CA ALA A 187 -9.18 -17.29 25.99
C ALA A 187 -9.66 -18.51 25.21
N LEU A 188 -9.82 -19.63 25.88
CA LEU A 188 -10.26 -20.88 25.26
C LEU A 188 -11.67 -21.25 25.72
N ASP A 189 -12.45 -21.85 24.81
CA ASP A 189 -13.72 -22.47 25.14
C ASP A 189 -13.54 -23.81 25.88
N ALA A 190 -14.65 -24.48 26.22
CA ALA A 190 -14.62 -25.75 26.93
C ALA A 190 -13.99 -26.90 26.13
N ASP A 191 -13.89 -26.76 24.82
CA ASP A 191 -13.32 -27.74 23.89
C ASP A 191 -11.84 -27.41 23.57
N GLY A 192 -11.31 -26.28 24.09
CA GLY A 192 -9.93 -25.83 23.94
C GLY A 192 -9.66 -25.01 22.68
N ASN A 193 -10.71 -24.50 22.02
CA ASN A 193 -10.56 -23.61 20.87
C ASN A 193 -10.47 -22.15 21.33
N SER A 194 -9.74 -21.33 20.59
CA SER A 194 -9.64 -19.89 20.83
C SER A 194 -11.02 -19.23 20.74
N ILE A 195 -11.39 -18.49 21.78
CA ILE A 195 -12.62 -17.66 21.77
C ILE A 195 -12.33 -16.43 20.94
N GLN A 196 -13.12 -16.29 19.87
CA GLN A 196 -13.07 -15.15 18.98
C GLN A 196 -14.44 -14.47 18.96
N ALA A 197 -14.44 -13.15 18.90
CA ALA A 197 -15.66 -12.35 18.82
C ALA A 197 -15.56 -11.35 17.67
N PHE A 198 -16.72 -11.05 17.07
CA PHE A 198 -16.83 -9.91 16.16
C PHE A 198 -17.10 -8.66 16.97
N ASP A 199 -16.23 -7.67 16.84
CA ASP A 199 -16.45 -6.33 17.32
C ASP A 199 -16.89 -5.45 16.16
N ASP A 200 -17.97 -4.68 16.36
CA ASP A 200 -18.52 -3.77 15.36
C ASP A 200 -17.99 -2.35 15.59
N TYR A 201 -17.57 -1.75 14.51
CA TYR A 201 -17.06 -0.38 14.43
C TYR A 201 -17.84 0.39 13.37
N THR A 202 -18.14 1.64 13.62
CA THR A 202 -18.89 2.49 12.68
C THR A 202 -18.20 3.83 12.48
N GLY A 203 -18.46 4.44 11.34
CA GLY A 203 -18.08 5.80 11.01
C GLY A 203 -19.02 6.36 9.95
N ASP A 204 -19.02 7.66 9.78
CA ASP A 204 -19.80 8.34 8.77
C ASP A 204 -19.08 9.61 8.29
N TYR A 205 -19.38 10.05 7.08
CA TYR A 205 -18.93 11.33 6.56
C TYR A 205 -19.85 11.87 5.48
N ASP A 206 -19.88 13.21 5.39
CA ASP A 206 -20.60 13.97 4.37
C ASP A 206 -19.62 14.83 3.56
N VAL A 207 -19.76 14.84 2.24
CA VAL A 207 -18.94 15.68 1.38
C VAL A 207 -19.76 16.47 0.37
N MET A 208 -19.28 17.68 0.07
CA MET A 208 -19.86 18.58 -0.93
C MET A 208 -18.82 18.85 -2.00
N LEU A 209 -19.12 18.49 -3.24
CA LEU A 209 -18.21 18.49 -4.38
C LEU A 209 -18.69 19.45 -5.47
N PRO A 210 -18.42 20.75 -5.35
CA PRO A 210 -18.67 21.72 -6.40
C PRO A 210 -17.65 21.60 -7.53
N ASN A 211 -18.06 21.94 -8.75
CA ASN A 211 -17.19 22.13 -9.89
C ASN A 211 -17.60 23.31 -10.75
N LEU A 212 -16.64 23.99 -11.33
CA LEU A 212 -16.80 25.03 -12.35
C LEU A 212 -15.77 24.77 -13.45
N ASP A 213 -16.25 24.60 -14.68
CA ASP A 213 -15.41 24.48 -15.86
C ASP A 213 -15.80 25.60 -16.84
N PHE A 214 -14.82 26.22 -17.43
CA PHE A 214 -14.95 27.29 -18.40
C PHE A 214 -13.94 27.11 -19.50
N ASP A 215 -14.37 27.24 -20.75
CA ASP A 215 -13.49 27.33 -21.90
C ASP A 215 -13.96 28.41 -22.89
N ILE A 216 -13.00 29.01 -23.56
CA ILE A 216 -13.22 30.03 -24.59
C ILE A 216 -12.22 29.83 -25.73
N GLU A 217 -12.72 29.84 -26.97
CA GLU A 217 -11.88 29.91 -28.17
C GLU A 217 -11.64 31.39 -28.52
N VAL A 218 -10.48 31.90 -28.07
CA VAL A 218 -10.14 33.34 -28.15
C VAL A 218 -9.80 33.82 -29.56
N VAL A 219 -9.23 32.94 -30.36
CA VAL A 219 -9.03 33.07 -31.81
C VAL A 219 -9.15 31.66 -32.38
N GLU A 220 -9.35 31.58 -33.72
CA GLU A 220 -9.43 30.28 -34.41
C GLU A 220 -8.30 29.32 -33.95
N ASP A 221 -8.66 28.13 -33.51
CA ASP A 221 -7.77 27.07 -33.07
C ASP A 221 -6.98 27.34 -31.75
N VAL A 222 -7.31 28.41 -31.00
CA VAL A 222 -6.70 28.68 -29.70
C VAL A 222 -7.73 28.68 -28.59
N ILE A 223 -7.66 27.69 -27.71
CA ILE A 223 -8.60 27.49 -26.60
C ILE A 223 -7.90 27.77 -25.28
N LEU A 224 -8.53 28.61 -24.44
CA LEU A 224 -8.16 28.79 -23.05
C LEU A 224 -9.17 28.05 -22.17
N ARG A 225 -8.68 27.29 -21.19
CA ARG A 225 -9.53 26.61 -20.21
C ARG A 225 -9.17 27.02 -18.79
N ALA A 226 -10.19 27.09 -17.96
CA ALA A 226 -10.05 27.26 -16.52
C ALA A 226 -11.03 26.33 -15.81
N SER A 227 -10.55 25.57 -14.85
CA SER A 227 -11.42 24.78 -13.99
C SER A 227 -11.10 24.97 -12.51
N TRP A 228 -12.14 24.84 -11.69
CA TRP A 228 -12.05 24.79 -10.25
C TRP A 228 -12.98 23.70 -9.75
N SER A 229 -12.47 22.81 -8.90
CA SER A 229 -13.28 21.70 -8.39
C SER A 229 -12.83 21.22 -7.02
N LYS A 230 -13.76 20.59 -6.30
CA LYS A 230 -13.44 19.72 -5.19
C LYS A 230 -13.62 18.26 -5.58
N THR A 231 -12.64 17.43 -5.24
CA THR A 231 -12.66 15.99 -5.46
C THR A 231 -12.28 15.24 -4.18
N ILE A 232 -12.65 13.98 -4.09
CA ILE A 232 -12.30 13.13 -2.96
C ILE A 232 -11.63 11.83 -3.41
N THR A 233 -10.83 11.27 -2.51
CA THR A 233 -10.36 9.89 -2.57
C THR A 233 -10.75 9.21 -1.27
N ARG A 234 -11.55 8.13 -1.36
CA ARG A 234 -11.96 7.37 -0.18
C ARG A 234 -10.78 6.66 0.46
N PRO A 235 -10.78 6.47 1.78
CA PRO A 235 -9.82 5.61 2.46
C PRO A 235 -9.83 4.20 1.87
N SER A 236 -8.70 3.50 1.96
CA SER A 236 -8.66 2.10 1.56
C SER A 236 -9.45 1.22 2.54
N PHE A 237 -9.99 0.08 2.08
CA PHE A 237 -10.65 -0.87 2.98
C PHE A 237 -9.71 -1.36 4.09
N THR A 238 -8.40 -1.39 3.86
CA THR A 238 -7.42 -1.74 4.88
C THR A 238 -7.39 -0.71 6.01
N ASP A 239 -7.55 0.57 5.69
CA ASP A 239 -7.51 1.66 6.66
C ASP A 239 -8.80 1.74 7.49
N ILE A 240 -9.96 1.46 6.90
CA ILE A 240 -11.28 1.52 7.56
C ILE A 240 -11.74 0.18 8.13
N GLN A 241 -11.01 -0.91 7.93
CA GLN A 241 -11.31 -2.19 8.55
C GLN A 241 -11.18 -2.09 10.07
N GLY A 242 -12.28 -2.18 10.81
CA GLY A 242 -12.28 -2.25 12.27
C GLY A 242 -11.51 -3.46 12.81
N GLY A 243 -11.42 -3.53 14.12
CA GLY A 243 -10.69 -4.56 14.84
C GLY A 243 -9.27 -4.18 15.19
N VAL A 244 -8.80 -4.73 16.30
CA VAL A 244 -7.46 -4.50 16.82
C VAL A 244 -6.70 -5.81 16.81
N THR A 245 -5.52 -5.80 16.19
CA THR A 245 -4.60 -6.94 16.18
C THR A 245 -3.43 -6.63 17.11
N VAL A 246 -3.22 -7.48 18.12
CA VAL A 246 -2.09 -7.36 19.02
C VAL A 246 -0.80 -7.73 18.28
N SER A 247 0.16 -6.82 18.30
CA SER A 247 1.47 -6.99 17.67
C SER A 247 2.53 -7.54 18.63
N GLY A 248 2.31 -7.43 19.93
CA GLY A 248 3.22 -7.93 20.96
C GLY A 248 3.15 -7.17 22.26
N ILE A 249 3.96 -7.60 23.21
CA ILE A 249 4.15 -6.96 24.53
C ILE A 249 5.63 -6.62 24.68
N SER A 250 5.92 -5.46 25.26
CA SER A 250 7.29 -5.04 25.52
C SER A 250 7.45 -4.50 26.93
N PHE A 251 8.42 -5.06 27.66
CA PHE A 251 8.81 -4.52 28.96
C PHE A 251 9.36 -3.08 28.86
N LYS A 252 10.04 -2.71 27.78
CA LYS A 252 10.61 -1.37 27.58
C LYS A 252 9.57 -0.27 27.63
N ASN A 253 8.38 -0.55 27.16
CA ASN A 253 7.27 0.39 27.12
C ASN A 253 6.24 0.11 28.23
N ASN A 254 6.51 -0.88 29.08
CA ASN A 254 5.62 -1.32 30.16
C ASN A 254 4.19 -1.57 29.68
N GLY A 255 4.06 -2.22 28.53
CA GLY A 255 2.75 -2.46 27.92
C GLY A 255 2.79 -3.22 26.61
N GLY A 256 1.64 -3.34 25.97
CA GLY A 256 1.47 -3.98 24.70
C GLY A 256 1.40 -2.99 23.53
N PHE A 257 1.57 -3.53 22.35
CA PHE A 257 1.36 -2.85 21.07
C PHE A 257 0.25 -3.54 20.30
N ALA A 258 -0.57 -2.75 19.66
CA ALA A 258 -1.62 -3.22 18.79
C ALA A 258 -1.76 -2.31 17.57
N ALA A 259 -2.34 -2.84 16.51
CA ALA A 259 -2.69 -2.09 15.32
C ALA A 259 -4.15 -2.32 14.97
N GLY A 260 -4.84 -1.29 14.52
CA GLY A 260 -6.24 -1.35 14.12
C GLY A 260 -6.52 -0.45 12.93
N GLY A 261 -7.66 -0.65 12.28
CA GLY A 261 -8.18 0.31 11.31
C GLY A 261 -9.07 1.35 11.99
N ASN A 262 -9.54 2.31 11.20
CA ASN A 262 -10.38 3.40 11.68
C ASN A 262 -11.53 3.67 10.72
N PRO A 263 -12.74 3.12 10.95
CA PRO A 263 -13.91 3.39 10.11
C PRO A 263 -14.36 4.86 10.11
N GLY A 264 -13.96 5.65 11.11
CA GLY A 264 -14.25 7.08 11.22
C GLY A 264 -13.31 7.98 10.40
N LEU A 265 -12.53 7.42 9.46
CA LEU A 265 -11.70 8.22 8.56
C LEU A 265 -12.56 9.01 7.57
N GLU A 266 -12.25 10.29 7.46
CA GLU A 266 -12.76 11.13 6.40
C GLU A 266 -11.99 10.88 5.09
N PRO A 267 -12.62 11.03 3.91
CA PRO A 267 -11.91 10.95 2.64
C PRO A 267 -10.86 12.07 2.52
N ILE A 268 -9.80 11.78 1.79
CA ILE A 268 -8.85 12.80 1.34
C ILE A 268 -9.62 13.75 0.40
N GLU A 269 -9.64 15.03 0.71
CA GLU A 269 -10.28 16.07 -0.08
C GLU A 269 -9.23 16.89 -0.83
N SER A 270 -9.43 17.13 -2.12
CA SER A 270 -8.59 18.01 -2.92
C SER A 270 -9.40 19.15 -3.52
N THR A 271 -8.96 20.39 -3.28
CA THR A 271 -9.41 21.56 -4.02
C THR A 271 -8.45 21.80 -5.18
N ASN A 272 -8.96 21.75 -6.40
CA ASN A 272 -8.17 21.80 -7.62
C ASN A 272 -8.42 23.09 -8.39
N ILE A 273 -7.36 23.65 -8.96
CA ILE A 273 -7.38 24.73 -9.94
C ILE A 273 -6.54 24.26 -11.13
N ASP A 274 -7.12 24.31 -12.32
CA ASP A 274 -6.43 23.96 -13.56
C ASP A 274 -6.65 25.10 -14.57
N LEU A 275 -5.56 25.53 -15.19
CA LEU A 275 -5.54 26.54 -16.24
C LEU A 275 -4.78 25.99 -17.43
N SER A 276 -5.32 26.06 -18.63
CA SER A 276 -4.58 25.65 -19.82
C SER A 276 -4.78 26.57 -21.01
N ALA A 277 -3.77 26.59 -21.88
CA ALA A 277 -3.84 27.19 -23.21
C ALA A 277 -3.44 26.13 -24.23
N GLU A 278 -4.27 25.96 -25.24
CA GLU A 278 -4.12 24.96 -26.29
C GLU A 278 -4.17 25.64 -27.64
N TRP A 279 -3.22 25.28 -28.52
CA TRP A 279 -3.14 25.79 -29.87
C TRP A 279 -3.09 24.64 -30.87
N TYR A 280 -4.16 24.49 -31.65
CA TYR A 280 -4.36 23.47 -32.67
C TYR A 280 -3.98 24.05 -34.05
N TYR A 281 -2.69 24.11 -34.36
CA TYR A 281 -2.17 24.83 -35.52
C TYR A 281 -2.19 24.01 -36.82
N ASP A 282 -2.59 22.73 -36.77
CA ASP A 282 -2.80 21.87 -37.91
C ASP A 282 -3.73 20.72 -37.51
N GLU A 283 -4.34 20.02 -38.48
CA GLU A 283 -5.36 18.96 -38.28
C GLU A 283 -4.92 17.89 -37.26
N TYR A 284 -3.62 17.57 -37.25
CA TYR A 284 -3.02 16.54 -36.38
C TYR A 284 -1.92 17.09 -35.48
N SER A 285 -1.83 18.41 -35.33
CA SER A 285 -0.73 19.04 -34.61
C SER A 285 -1.23 20.07 -33.60
N TYR A 286 -0.83 19.94 -32.36
CA TYR A 286 -1.18 20.88 -31.31
C TYR A 286 -0.03 21.08 -30.32
N PHE A 287 -0.07 22.23 -29.65
CA PHE A 287 0.76 22.56 -28.50
C PHE A 287 -0.12 22.99 -27.35
N SER A 288 0.14 22.50 -26.15
CA SER A 288 -0.55 22.95 -24.95
C SER A 288 0.41 23.19 -23.79
N VAL A 289 0.04 24.16 -22.96
CA VAL A 289 0.64 24.39 -21.66
C VAL A 289 -0.46 24.48 -20.61
N GLY A 290 -0.31 23.76 -19.51
CA GLY A 290 -1.22 23.75 -18.37
C GLY A 290 -0.48 24.13 -17.09
N TYR A 291 -1.19 24.77 -16.19
CA TYR A 291 -0.82 24.95 -14.78
C TYR A 291 -1.89 24.28 -13.93
N PHE A 292 -1.47 23.51 -12.96
CA PHE A 292 -2.38 22.93 -11.96
C PHE A 292 -1.92 23.25 -10.55
N GLU A 293 -2.90 23.37 -9.66
CA GLU A 293 -2.71 23.51 -8.21
C GLU A 293 -3.73 22.65 -7.49
N LYS A 294 -3.26 21.88 -6.50
CA LYS A 294 -4.07 20.98 -5.66
C LYS A 294 -3.78 21.28 -4.20
N ASP A 295 -4.80 21.73 -3.47
CA ASP A 295 -4.77 21.88 -2.01
C ASP A 295 -5.46 20.66 -1.41
N VAL A 296 -4.68 19.75 -0.84
CA VAL A 296 -5.13 18.43 -0.41
C VAL A 296 -5.14 18.36 1.11
N LYS A 297 -6.28 17.94 1.67
CA LYS A 297 -6.54 17.82 3.11
C LYS A 297 -6.86 16.38 3.48
N ASN A 298 -6.84 16.13 4.79
CA ASN A 298 -7.20 14.85 5.37
C ASN A 298 -6.32 13.70 4.87
N PHE A 299 -5.04 13.93 4.57
CA PHE A 299 -4.14 12.83 4.29
C PHE A 299 -4.16 11.81 5.40
N ILE A 300 -4.27 10.54 5.02
CA ILE A 300 -4.28 9.42 5.94
C ILE A 300 -2.84 9.09 6.30
N GLY A 301 -2.49 9.36 7.53
CA GLY A 301 -1.24 8.96 8.14
C GLY A 301 -1.48 7.94 9.24
N THR A 302 -0.42 7.60 9.95
CA THR A 302 -0.49 6.69 11.09
C THR A 302 -0.40 7.48 12.39
N SER A 303 -1.34 7.28 13.30
CA SER A 303 -1.34 7.85 14.65
C SER A 303 -1.16 6.78 15.69
N VAL A 304 -0.44 7.12 16.75
CA VAL A 304 -0.34 6.29 17.96
C VAL A 304 -1.32 6.86 18.97
N LEU A 305 -2.36 6.10 19.26
CA LEU A 305 -3.37 6.47 20.24
C LEU A 305 -2.81 6.34 21.68
N PRO A 306 -3.36 7.05 22.66
CA PRO A 306 -3.00 6.84 24.06
C PRO A 306 -3.15 5.37 24.46
N ALA A 307 -2.27 4.90 25.34
CA ALA A 307 -2.32 3.52 25.79
C ALA A 307 -3.61 3.24 26.59
N GLU A 308 -4.36 2.22 26.19
CA GLU A 308 -5.64 1.84 26.77
C GLU A 308 -5.68 0.35 27.12
N PRO A 309 -6.47 -0.07 28.14
CA PRO A 309 -6.68 -1.48 28.44
C PRO A 309 -7.64 -2.11 27.43
N LEU A 310 -7.13 -2.98 26.56
CA LEU A 310 -7.97 -3.67 25.56
C LEU A 310 -8.67 -4.91 26.11
N PHE A 311 -8.05 -5.64 27.05
CA PHE A 311 -8.53 -6.96 27.52
C PHE A 311 -8.68 -7.07 29.02
N ASN A 312 -8.51 -6.00 29.79
CA ASN A 312 -8.60 -5.99 31.25
C ASN A 312 -7.73 -7.06 31.95
N LEU A 313 -6.51 -7.27 31.44
CA LEU A 313 -5.54 -8.25 31.97
C LEU A 313 -4.69 -7.64 33.07
N ASN A 314 -4.45 -8.39 34.14
CA ASN A 314 -3.54 -7.98 35.22
C ASN A 314 -2.07 -8.08 34.72
N TRP A 315 -1.29 -7.02 34.95
CA TRP A 315 0.08 -6.90 34.45
C TRP A 315 1.09 -7.17 35.55
N PRO A 316 1.95 -8.22 35.45
CA PRO A 316 2.85 -8.58 36.55
C PRO A 316 3.98 -7.58 36.81
N LEU A 317 4.40 -6.75 35.85
CA LEU A 317 5.40 -5.71 36.09
C LEU A 317 4.82 -4.53 36.87
N GLY A 318 5.49 -4.13 37.91
CA GLY A 318 5.00 -3.11 38.82
C GLY A 318 3.78 -3.58 39.62
N GLY A 319 3.53 -4.88 39.65
CA GLY A 319 2.49 -5.51 40.45
C GLY A 319 2.95 -5.83 41.87
N VAL A 320 2.04 -6.37 42.68
CA VAL A 320 2.26 -6.62 44.09
C VAL A 320 3.49 -7.49 44.37
N LEU A 321 3.64 -8.58 43.62
CA LEU A 321 4.77 -9.50 43.78
C LEU A 321 6.08 -8.90 43.27
N PHE A 322 6.03 -8.13 42.18
CA PHE A 322 7.17 -7.40 41.64
C PHE A 322 7.72 -6.38 42.67
N ASP A 323 6.84 -5.55 43.21
CA ASP A 323 7.22 -4.54 44.19
C ASP A 323 7.78 -5.16 45.47
N GLN A 324 7.22 -6.27 45.94
CA GLN A 324 7.75 -7.02 47.06
C GLN A 324 9.16 -7.54 46.78
N ALA A 325 9.38 -8.13 45.59
CA ALA A 325 10.68 -8.64 45.18
C ALA A 325 11.76 -7.54 45.12
N VAL A 326 11.42 -6.39 44.55
CA VAL A 326 12.30 -5.21 44.53
C VAL A 326 12.65 -4.73 45.96
N ALA A 327 11.64 -4.64 46.83
CA ALA A 327 11.84 -4.20 48.22
C ALA A 327 12.72 -5.15 49.03
N GLU A 328 12.58 -6.47 48.84
CA GLU A 328 13.32 -7.48 49.58
C GLU A 328 14.74 -7.67 49.03
N SER A 329 14.93 -7.63 47.72
CA SER A 329 16.21 -7.90 47.07
C SER A 329 17.11 -6.66 46.97
N GLY A 330 16.52 -5.46 46.88
CA GLY A 330 17.22 -4.23 46.54
C GLY A 330 17.69 -4.16 45.10
N ILE A 331 17.19 -5.04 44.21
CA ILE A 331 17.47 -5.01 42.77
C ILE A 331 16.85 -3.76 42.15
N ASP A 332 17.55 -3.14 41.19
CA ASP A 332 17.02 -2.01 40.44
C ASP A 332 15.72 -2.46 39.74
N PRO A 333 14.58 -1.78 39.97
CA PRO A 333 13.31 -2.14 39.31
C PRO A 333 13.34 -2.05 37.78
N LEU A 334 14.34 -1.40 37.19
CA LEU A 334 14.55 -1.41 35.73
C LEU A 334 15.30 -2.66 35.24
N ASN A 335 15.89 -3.45 36.14
CA ASN A 335 16.51 -4.72 35.80
C ASN A 335 15.49 -5.85 35.92
N TYR A 336 14.53 -5.88 35.00
CA TYR A 336 13.42 -6.84 34.98
C TYR A 336 13.89 -8.30 35.00
N SER A 337 15.01 -8.61 34.29
CA SER A 337 15.55 -9.96 34.23
C SER A 337 15.93 -10.49 35.62
N ASP A 338 16.64 -9.67 36.43
CA ASP A 338 17.08 -10.08 37.75
C ASP A 338 15.91 -10.09 38.75
N VAL A 339 14.96 -9.15 38.63
CA VAL A 339 13.73 -9.17 39.44
C VAL A 339 12.92 -10.42 39.18
N GLY A 340 12.69 -10.76 37.88
CA GLY A 340 11.96 -11.99 37.50
C GLY A 340 12.65 -13.26 38.00
N ALA A 341 13.97 -13.35 37.83
CA ALA A 341 14.75 -14.47 38.38
C ALA A 341 14.64 -14.57 39.90
N TYR A 342 14.70 -13.43 40.62
CA TYR A 342 14.52 -13.40 42.07
C TYR A 342 13.13 -13.88 42.49
N ILE A 343 12.07 -13.44 41.77
CA ILE A 343 10.69 -13.88 42.03
C ILE A 343 10.57 -15.40 41.87
N LEU A 344 11.01 -15.95 40.74
CA LEU A 344 10.90 -17.37 40.47
C LEU A 344 11.69 -18.23 41.46
N GLN A 345 12.82 -17.71 41.95
CA GLN A 345 13.66 -18.40 42.94
C GLN A 345 13.12 -18.36 44.37
N ASN A 346 12.58 -17.21 44.81
CA ASN A 346 12.28 -16.96 46.19
C ASN A 346 10.79 -17.06 46.56
N PHE A 347 9.90 -16.98 45.56
CA PHE A 347 8.45 -16.99 45.75
C PHE A 347 7.74 -18.17 45.05
N ALA A 348 8.44 -19.29 44.82
CA ALA A 348 7.93 -20.46 44.08
C ALA A 348 6.57 -21.03 44.57
N GLY A 349 6.16 -20.73 45.81
CA GLY A 349 4.85 -21.13 46.34
C GLY A 349 3.76 -20.05 46.27
N ASN A 350 4.05 -18.91 45.65
CA ASN A 350 3.07 -17.85 45.48
C ASN A 350 2.01 -18.21 44.42
N ALA A 351 0.76 -17.78 44.63
CA ALA A 351 -0.35 -18.04 43.70
C ALA A 351 -0.16 -17.43 42.31
N ALA A 352 0.67 -16.36 42.20
CA ALA A 352 1.05 -15.76 40.95
C ALA A 352 2.03 -16.62 40.12
N ILE A 353 2.58 -17.71 40.66
CA ILE A 353 3.55 -18.55 39.95
C ILE A 353 2.92 -19.89 39.62
N SER A 354 2.88 -20.21 38.33
CA SER A 354 2.41 -21.48 37.79
C SER A 354 3.36 -21.99 36.70
N GLU A 355 3.27 -23.28 36.39
CA GLU A 355 4.07 -23.86 35.30
C GLU A 355 3.33 -23.73 33.96
N VAL A 356 4.09 -23.29 32.94
CA VAL A 356 3.65 -23.27 31.54
C VAL A 356 4.69 -24.05 30.71
N GLY A 357 4.25 -25.10 30.03
CA GLY A 357 5.17 -25.93 29.25
C GLY A 357 6.31 -26.57 30.07
N GLY A 358 6.09 -26.79 31.37
CA GLY A 358 7.11 -27.33 32.30
C GLY A 358 8.15 -26.31 32.79
N GLN A 359 7.91 -25.03 32.55
CA GLN A 359 8.73 -23.91 33.05
C GLN A 359 7.90 -23.02 33.97
N PRO A 360 8.48 -22.51 35.08
CA PRO A 360 7.78 -21.59 35.96
C PRO A 360 7.55 -20.25 35.27
N ALA A 361 6.35 -19.70 35.41
CA ALA A 361 5.92 -18.41 34.87
C ALA A 361 5.22 -17.57 35.92
N ILE A 362 5.34 -16.26 35.84
CA ILE A 362 4.75 -15.27 36.73
C ILE A 362 3.52 -14.69 36.04
N PHE A 363 2.34 -14.87 36.65
CA PHE A 363 1.06 -14.35 36.17
C PHE A 363 0.70 -13.05 36.87
N GLY A 364 -0.06 -12.19 36.19
CA GLY A 364 -0.70 -11.07 36.85
C GLY A 364 -1.82 -11.55 37.78
N VAL A 365 -2.00 -10.88 38.90
CA VAL A 365 -3.02 -11.21 39.90
C VAL A 365 -3.87 -9.99 40.26
N ASP A 366 -5.00 -10.21 40.93
CA ASP A 366 -5.84 -9.12 41.42
C ASP A 366 -5.05 -8.14 42.30
N GLY A 367 -5.14 -6.87 41.96
CA GLY A 367 -4.37 -5.79 42.60
C GLY A 367 -3.13 -5.34 41.84
N ASP A 368 -2.71 -6.08 40.82
CA ASP A 368 -1.69 -5.63 39.87
C ASP A 368 -2.23 -4.55 38.93
N PRO A 369 -1.37 -3.74 38.31
CA PRO A 369 -1.79 -2.81 37.27
C PRO A 369 -2.51 -3.55 36.11
N ILE A 370 -3.37 -2.84 35.40
CA ILE A 370 -3.98 -3.38 34.19
C ILE A 370 -3.03 -3.15 33.01
N LEU A 371 -2.82 -4.19 32.21
CA LEU A 371 -2.04 -4.12 30.97
C LEU A 371 -2.72 -3.18 29.97
N THR A 372 -1.98 -2.17 29.54
CA THR A 372 -2.42 -1.22 28.50
C THR A 372 -1.70 -1.46 27.20
N PHE A 373 -2.35 -1.10 26.10
CA PHE A 373 -1.82 -1.25 24.74
C PHE A 373 -1.77 0.09 24.04
N GLN A 374 -0.64 0.40 23.42
CA GLN A 374 -0.54 1.47 22.45
C GLN A 374 -1.12 0.97 21.13
N VAL A 375 -2.21 1.58 20.67
CA VAL A 375 -2.84 1.23 19.40
C VAL A 375 -2.35 2.17 18.31
N THR A 376 -1.78 1.60 17.26
CA THR A 376 -1.44 2.33 16.06
C THR A 376 -2.60 2.20 15.07
N ALA A 377 -3.17 3.33 14.65
CA ALA A 377 -4.30 3.36 13.74
C ALA A 377 -4.15 4.45 12.67
N PRO A 378 -4.76 4.27 11.50
CA PRO A 378 -4.88 5.33 10.49
C PRO A 378 -5.66 6.53 11.05
N ALA A 379 -5.22 7.73 10.70
CA ALA A 379 -5.88 8.98 11.09
C ALA A 379 -5.69 10.05 10.01
N ASN A 380 -6.69 10.92 9.86
CA ASN A 380 -6.57 12.12 9.03
C ASN A 380 -5.70 13.14 9.76
N GLN A 381 -4.55 13.48 9.22
CA GLN A 381 -3.55 14.24 9.99
C GLN A 381 -3.03 15.49 9.32
N GLN A 382 -2.92 15.52 8.00
CA GLN A 382 -2.02 16.45 7.33
C GLN A 382 -2.67 17.09 6.11
N GLU A 383 -2.14 18.25 5.74
CA GLU A 383 -2.48 18.99 4.52
C GLU A 383 -1.21 19.15 3.70
N ALA A 384 -1.34 19.17 2.39
CA ALA A 384 -0.23 19.45 1.49
C ALA A 384 -0.75 20.16 0.24
N LYS A 385 0.07 21.05 -0.29
CA LYS A 385 -0.17 21.73 -1.55
C LYS A 385 0.76 21.19 -2.62
N VAL A 386 0.21 20.84 -3.78
CA VAL A 386 0.95 20.40 -4.95
C VAL A 386 0.61 21.33 -6.10
N ASP A 387 1.61 21.83 -6.80
CA ASP A 387 1.44 22.62 -8.01
C ASP A 387 2.42 22.17 -9.10
N GLY A 388 2.08 22.50 -10.34
CA GLY A 388 2.96 22.12 -11.45
C GLY A 388 2.57 22.70 -12.79
N ILE A 389 3.45 22.41 -13.75
CA ILE A 389 3.28 22.81 -15.14
C ILE A 389 3.35 21.58 -16.02
N GLU A 390 2.41 21.46 -16.93
CA GLU A 390 2.36 20.43 -17.97
C GLU A 390 2.54 21.06 -19.34
N ILE A 391 3.40 20.45 -20.16
CA ILE A 391 3.65 20.87 -21.53
C ILE A 391 3.40 19.67 -22.44
N ASN A 392 2.58 19.86 -23.49
CA ASN A 392 2.31 18.82 -24.46
C ASN A 392 2.48 19.36 -25.88
N LEU A 393 3.12 18.58 -26.70
CA LEU A 393 3.32 18.84 -28.12
C LEU A 393 3.03 17.57 -28.92
N GLN A 394 2.17 17.66 -29.91
CA GLN A 394 2.06 16.68 -30.98
C GLN A 394 2.26 17.40 -32.30
N HIS A 395 3.13 16.87 -33.15
CA HIS A 395 3.41 17.48 -34.44
C HIS A 395 3.57 16.41 -35.53
N ASN A 396 2.82 16.55 -36.59
CA ASN A 396 2.95 15.77 -37.81
C ASN A 396 3.66 16.60 -38.88
N PHE A 397 4.70 16.04 -39.49
CA PHE A 397 5.47 16.73 -40.52
C PHE A 397 4.78 16.62 -41.92
N GLY A 398 3.59 17.21 -42.02
CA GLY A 398 2.76 17.15 -43.22
C GLY A 398 2.48 15.71 -43.67
N ASP A 399 2.49 15.48 -44.99
CA ASP A 399 2.21 14.15 -45.56
C ASP A 399 3.41 13.19 -45.59
N THR A 400 4.47 13.48 -44.85
CA THR A 400 5.70 12.66 -44.85
C THR A 400 5.53 11.31 -44.18
N GLY A 401 4.57 11.17 -43.31
CA GLY A 401 4.38 10.04 -42.39
C GLY A 401 5.20 10.15 -41.10
N PHE A 402 6.10 11.10 -40.98
CA PHE A 402 6.82 11.36 -39.73
C PHE A 402 6.02 12.25 -38.78
N GLY A 403 6.14 11.96 -37.49
CA GLY A 403 5.60 12.80 -36.44
C GLY A 403 6.35 12.65 -35.12
N MET A 404 6.03 13.53 -34.18
CA MET A 404 6.56 13.49 -32.85
C MET A 404 5.48 13.82 -31.81
N ILE A 405 5.61 13.24 -30.63
CA ILE A 405 4.85 13.58 -29.42
C ILE A 405 5.86 13.85 -28.31
N ALA A 406 5.72 14.97 -27.65
CA ALA A 406 6.54 15.29 -26.48
C ALA A 406 5.62 15.80 -25.36
N ASN A 407 5.80 15.29 -24.15
CA ASN A 407 5.16 15.84 -22.96
C ASN A 407 6.14 15.89 -21.81
N ALA A 408 5.95 16.88 -20.93
CA ALA A 408 6.72 17.04 -19.71
C ALA A 408 5.81 17.58 -18.61
N THR A 409 5.99 17.06 -17.40
CA THR A 409 5.34 17.53 -16.19
C THR A 409 6.42 17.92 -15.18
N PHE A 410 6.35 19.15 -14.71
CA PHE A 410 7.15 19.67 -13.61
C PHE A 410 6.24 19.83 -12.40
N VAL A 411 6.58 19.17 -11.28
CA VAL A 411 5.74 19.12 -10.10
C VAL A 411 6.50 19.57 -8.87
N ASN A 412 5.84 20.35 -8.02
CA ASN A 412 6.35 20.84 -6.75
C ASN A 412 5.34 20.59 -5.63
N ALA A 413 5.84 20.37 -4.41
CA ALA A 413 5.02 20.29 -3.21
C ALA A 413 5.59 21.19 -2.11
N ASP A 414 4.72 21.72 -1.27
CA ASP A 414 5.11 22.57 -0.13
C ASP A 414 5.66 21.78 1.06
N VAL A 415 5.59 20.43 1.02
CA VAL A 415 6.12 19.52 2.03
C VAL A 415 7.38 18.83 1.52
N GLY A 416 8.49 19.03 2.22
CA GLY A 416 9.79 18.45 1.89
C GLY A 416 10.23 17.40 2.89
N TYR A 417 11.08 16.48 2.47
CA TYR A 417 11.71 15.48 3.30
C TYR A 417 13.10 15.94 3.77
N ASP A 418 13.33 15.94 5.09
CA ASP A 418 14.65 16.17 5.65
C ASP A 418 15.33 14.83 5.95
N ASN A 419 16.32 14.49 5.12
CA ASN A 419 17.08 13.25 5.21
C ASN A 419 17.91 13.11 6.50
N MET A 420 18.13 14.20 7.23
CA MET A 420 18.89 14.22 8.50
C MET A 420 18.01 14.08 9.73
N GLN A 421 16.71 14.26 9.59
CA GLN A 421 15.76 14.11 10.68
C GLN A 421 15.38 12.64 10.88
N ILE A 422 15.27 12.20 12.12
CA ILE A 422 14.95 10.80 12.49
C ILE A 422 13.51 10.63 12.99
N ASP A 423 12.81 11.73 13.31
CA ASP A 423 11.41 11.71 13.72
C ASP A 423 10.49 11.47 12.52
N SER A 424 9.25 11.07 12.77
CA SER A 424 8.23 10.95 11.73
C SER A 424 8.04 12.25 10.98
N GLN A 425 8.10 12.18 9.68
CA GLN A 425 7.86 13.31 8.77
C GLN A 425 6.68 12.99 7.86
N PHE A 426 5.86 13.99 7.62
CA PHE A 426 4.86 13.92 6.57
C PHE A 426 5.45 14.46 5.27
N VAL A 427 5.36 13.66 4.21
CA VAL A 427 5.76 14.04 2.85
C VAL A 427 4.91 13.30 1.83
N LEU A 428 4.81 13.86 0.64
CA LEU A 428 4.19 13.20 -0.50
C LEU A 428 5.22 12.32 -1.21
N ASN A 429 5.01 11.02 -1.13
CA ASN A 429 5.86 10.05 -1.82
C ASN A 429 5.56 10.00 -3.31
N GLY A 430 6.57 9.75 -4.12
CA GLY A 430 6.42 9.50 -5.55
C GLY A 430 6.31 10.73 -6.44
N LEU A 431 6.45 11.95 -5.91
CA LEU A 431 6.48 13.16 -6.71
C LEU A 431 7.83 13.31 -7.40
N SER A 432 7.81 13.45 -8.71
CA SER A 432 9.00 13.73 -9.53
C SER A 432 8.64 14.36 -10.85
N ASP A 433 9.54 15.14 -11.41
CA ASP A 433 9.45 15.60 -12.78
C ASP A 433 9.48 14.40 -13.74
N SER A 434 8.77 14.51 -14.85
CA SER A 434 8.76 13.47 -15.88
C SER A 434 8.67 14.06 -17.27
N ALA A 435 9.20 13.32 -18.24
CA ALA A 435 9.12 13.70 -19.65
C ALA A 435 9.04 12.45 -20.54
N ASN A 436 8.27 12.56 -21.61
CA ASN A 436 8.17 11.53 -22.63
C ASN A 436 8.41 12.15 -24.00
N LEU A 437 9.21 11.49 -24.83
CA LEU A 437 9.47 11.87 -26.19
C LEU A 437 9.23 10.67 -27.11
N VAL A 438 8.31 10.82 -28.05
CA VAL A 438 8.01 9.80 -29.04
C VAL A 438 8.26 10.35 -30.44
N GLY A 439 9.12 9.68 -31.20
CA GLY A 439 9.22 9.87 -32.64
C GLY A 439 8.54 8.71 -33.35
N PHE A 440 7.77 8.99 -34.37
CA PHE A 440 7.09 7.95 -35.13
C PHE A 440 7.11 8.19 -36.64
N TYR A 441 6.98 7.10 -37.37
CA TYR A 441 6.69 7.06 -38.81
C TYR A 441 5.48 6.16 -39.04
N ASP A 442 4.49 6.68 -39.73
CA ASP A 442 3.25 5.94 -40.09
C ASP A 442 2.81 6.29 -41.49
N LYS A 443 3.22 5.49 -42.46
CA LYS A 443 2.84 5.64 -43.88
C LYS A 443 3.06 4.36 -44.65
N ASP A 444 2.22 4.15 -45.67
CA ASP A 444 2.32 3.06 -46.66
C ASP A 444 2.41 1.66 -46.00
N GLY A 445 1.65 1.44 -44.94
CA GLY A 445 1.60 0.17 -44.21
C GLY A 445 2.84 -0.09 -43.31
N ILE A 446 3.74 0.89 -43.17
CA ILE A 446 4.88 0.84 -42.28
C ILE A 446 4.60 1.76 -41.08
N GLN A 447 4.69 1.20 -39.89
CA GLN A 447 4.67 1.95 -38.63
C GLN A 447 5.96 1.70 -37.86
N VAL A 448 6.60 2.75 -37.41
CA VAL A 448 7.78 2.69 -36.52
C VAL A 448 7.60 3.72 -35.42
N ARG A 449 7.86 3.34 -34.18
CA ARG A 449 7.75 4.21 -33.01
C ARG A 449 8.98 4.02 -32.13
N LEU A 450 9.60 5.13 -31.71
CA LEU A 450 10.65 5.22 -30.71
C LEU A 450 10.09 6.03 -29.56
N ALA A 451 10.01 5.46 -28.37
CA ALA A 451 9.47 6.11 -27.20
C ALA A 451 10.53 6.16 -26.09
N TYR A 452 10.96 7.36 -25.71
CA TYR A 452 11.84 7.60 -24.58
C TYR A 452 11.02 8.17 -23.43
N ASN A 453 11.01 7.47 -22.28
CA ASN A 453 10.32 7.86 -21.07
C ASN A 453 11.36 8.14 -20.00
N TRP A 454 11.32 9.33 -19.41
CA TRP A 454 12.22 9.74 -18.35
C TRP A 454 11.44 10.21 -17.12
N ARG A 455 11.97 9.89 -15.94
CA ARG A 455 11.49 10.37 -14.66
C ARG A 455 12.68 10.73 -13.76
N ASP A 456 12.57 11.85 -13.05
CA ASP A 456 13.58 12.28 -12.09
C ASP A 456 13.55 11.43 -10.81
N GLU A 457 14.56 11.58 -9.97
CA GLU A 457 14.64 10.89 -8.68
C GLU A 457 13.50 11.33 -7.74
N PHE A 458 13.06 10.43 -6.87
CA PHE A 458 11.99 10.70 -5.92
C PHE A 458 12.08 9.84 -4.67
N LEU A 459 11.48 10.35 -3.59
CA LEU A 459 11.26 9.61 -2.35
C LEU A 459 10.08 8.64 -2.54
N ALA A 460 10.32 7.34 -2.40
CA ALA A 460 9.29 6.30 -2.47
C ALA A 460 8.73 5.92 -1.09
N GLY A 461 9.49 6.16 -0.03
CA GLY A 461 9.05 5.89 1.33
C GLY A 461 9.93 6.57 2.37
N VAL A 462 9.29 7.09 3.43
CA VAL A 462 9.98 7.84 4.49
C VAL A 462 10.82 6.97 5.42
N GLY A 463 10.58 5.66 5.47
CA GLY A 463 11.35 4.73 6.31
C GLY A 463 11.24 4.98 7.80
N GLN A 464 10.32 5.80 8.23
CA GLN A 464 10.15 6.22 9.62
C GLN A 464 8.78 5.80 10.12
N GLY A 465 8.74 5.29 11.34
CA GLY A 465 7.51 4.88 11.99
C GLY A 465 7.74 4.69 13.48
N ALA A 466 6.69 4.68 14.28
CA ALA A 466 6.78 4.45 15.70
C ALA A 466 7.48 3.12 15.99
N GLY A 467 8.67 3.20 16.58
CA GLY A 467 9.46 2.04 17.00
C GLY A 467 10.31 1.36 15.91
N THR A 468 10.35 1.88 14.67
CA THR A 468 11.20 1.34 13.61
C THR A 468 12.17 2.39 13.07
N TYR A 469 13.46 2.06 13.06
CA TYR A 469 14.51 2.89 12.48
C TYR A 469 14.89 2.35 11.11
N THR A 470 13.97 2.45 10.15
CA THR A 470 14.22 2.08 8.77
C THR A 470 14.79 3.27 7.99
N ASN A 471 15.55 2.98 6.93
CA ASN A 471 16.02 4.04 6.04
C ASN A 471 14.88 4.51 5.13
N PRO A 472 14.90 5.78 4.71
CA PRO A 472 14.07 6.19 3.59
C PRO A 472 14.45 5.39 2.35
N THR A 473 13.52 5.27 1.43
CA THR A 473 13.74 4.65 0.12
C THR A 473 13.57 5.69 -0.96
N ASN A 474 14.67 6.00 -1.64
CA ASN A 474 14.69 6.92 -2.79
C ASN A 474 14.97 6.11 -4.05
N LEU A 475 14.26 6.40 -5.14
CA LEU A 475 14.59 5.88 -6.46
C LEU A 475 15.40 6.92 -7.22
N GLU A 476 16.48 6.48 -7.86
CA GLU A 476 17.25 7.33 -8.76
C GLU A 476 16.45 7.68 -10.02
N ALA A 477 16.88 8.74 -10.71
CA ALA A 477 16.31 9.09 -12.01
C ALA A 477 16.45 7.92 -12.99
N PHE A 478 15.43 7.70 -13.78
CA PHE A 478 15.33 6.55 -14.68
C PHE A 478 14.86 6.98 -16.07
N GLY A 479 15.51 6.45 -17.13
CA GLY A 479 15.19 6.77 -18.50
C GLY A 479 15.21 5.55 -19.41
N GLN A 480 14.04 5.15 -19.96
CA GLN A 480 13.88 3.96 -20.77
C GLN A 480 13.55 4.30 -22.22
N LEU A 481 14.21 3.64 -23.17
CA LEU A 481 13.89 3.69 -24.59
C LEU A 481 13.23 2.39 -25.04
N ASP A 482 12.04 2.53 -25.61
CA ASP A 482 11.30 1.45 -26.23
C ASP A 482 11.16 1.68 -27.74
N ILE A 483 11.14 0.59 -28.52
CA ILE A 483 11.02 0.60 -29.97
C ILE A 483 9.88 -0.32 -30.36
N SER A 484 9.03 0.11 -31.28
CA SER A 484 8.08 -0.78 -31.93
C SER A 484 8.05 -0.51 -33.45
N ALA A 485 7.86 -1.56 -34.23
CA ALA A 485 7.70 -1.48 -35.67
C ALA A 485 6.68 -2.49 -36.17
N SER A 486 5.88 -2.12 -37.16
CA SER A 486 5.03 -3.04 -37.86
C SER A 486 5.06 -2.78 -39.37
N TYR A 487 4.86 -3.84 -40.16
CA TYR A 487 4.76 -3.78 -41.61
C TYR A 487 3.58 -4.61 -42.10
N GLU A 488 2.60 -3.94 -42.69
CA GLU A 488 1.47 -4.54 -43.34
C GLU A 488 1.86 -4.98 -44.74
N TYR A 489 2.31 -6.25 -44.90
CA TYR A 489 2.71 -6.79 -46.19
C TYR A 489 1.52 -6.97 -47.14
N SER A 490 0.34 -7.29 -46.60
CA SER A 490 -0.92 -7.39 -47.31
C SER A 490 -2.09 -7.22 -46.34
N ASP A 491 -3.32 -7.08 -46.84
CA ASP A 491 -4.56 -6.98 -46.06
C ASP A 491 -4.71 -8.07 -44.98
N ASN A 492 -3.97 -9.17 -45.11
CA ASN A 492 -4.09 -10.34 -44.26
C ASN A 492 -2.82 -10.65 -43.46
N LEU A 493 -1.68 -10.05 -43.79
CA LEU A 493 -0.38 -10.41 -43.22
C LEU A 493 0.37 -9.18 -42.72
N THR A 494 0.62 -9.14 -41.44
CA THR A 494 1.40 -8.09 -40.76
C THR A 494 2.56 -8.71 -40.01
N PHE A 495 3.75 -8.15 -40.16
CA PHE A 495 4.93 -8.44 -39.35
C PHE A 495 5.05 -7.36 -38.26
N PHE A 496 5.50 -7.74 -37.06
CA PHE A 496 5.76 -6.77 -36.00
C PHE A 496 7.02 -7.12 -35.20
N PHE A 497 7.66 -6.07 -34.70
CA PHE A 497 8.82 -6.10 -33.83
C PHE A 497 8.58 -5.16 -32.66
N ALA A 498 8.99 -5.57 -31.45
CA ALA A 498 9.05 -4.70 -30.28
C ALA A 498 10.37 -4.91 -29.53
N GLY A 499 10.94 -3.84 -29.04
CA GLY A 499 12.08 -3.83 -28.13
C GLY A 499 11.74 -2.98 -26.92
N ILE A 500 11.86 -3.52 -25.75
CA ILE A 500 11.60 -2.84 -24.47
C ILE A 500 12.91 -2.69 -23.75
N ASN A 501 13.16 -1.50 -23.18
CA ASN A 501 14.38 -1.15 -22.48
C ASN A 501 15.64 -1.42 -23.34
N VAL A 502 15.64 -0.95 -24.57
CA VAL A 502 16.73 -1.25 -25.55
C VAL A 502 18.07 -0.62 -25.18
N LEU A 503 18.09 0.32 -24.25
CA LEU A 503 19.32 0.90 -23.68
C LEU A 503 19.81 0.13 -22.44
N GLU A 504 19.06 -0.91 -22.01
CA GLU A 504 19.38 -1.73 -20.85
C GLU A 504 19.52 -0.94 -19.55
N GLU A 505 18.69 0.10 -19.40
CA GLU A 505 18.69 0.95 -18.22
C GLU A 505 18.46 0.11 -16.94
N THR A 506 19.21 0.42 -15.90
CA THR A 506 19.12 -0.20 -14.58
C THR A 506 18.45 0.74 -13.59
N TYR A 507 17.87 0.22 -12.52
CA TYR A 507 17.30 1.04 -11.47
C TYR A 507 18.03 0.83 -10.14
N ASN A 508 18.18 1.91 -9.38
CA ASN A 508 18.75 1.89 -8.04
C ASN A 508 17.78 2.49 -7.04
N VAL A 509 17.65 1.80 -5.91
CA VAL A 509 16.98 2.28 -4.70
C VAL A 509 18.05 2.52 -3.64
N TYR A 510 18.09 3.71 -3.10
CA TYR A 510 19.07 4.08 -2.09
C TYR A 510 18.41 4.64 -0.82
N GLY A 511 19.15 4.64 0.28
CA GLY A 511 18.72 5.12 1.57
C GLY A 511 18.94 6.62 1.75
N ARG A 512 19.66 7.02 2.81
CA ARG A 512 19.94 8.43 3.12
C ARG A 512 21.00 9.05 2.20
N ASP A 513 21.82 8.24 1.58
CA ASP A 513 22.89 8.64 0.66
C ASP A 513 22.94 7.66 -0.50
N LYS A 514 23.28 8.13 -1.70
CA LYS A 514 23.37 7.30 -2.93
C LYS A 514 24.35 6.13 -2.80
N LEU A 515 25.36 6.24 -1.92
CA LEU A 515 26.27 5.14 -1.61
C LEU A 515 25.63 4.06 -0.74
N GLN A 516 24.49 4.34 -0.12
CA GLN A 516 23.71 3.37 0.65
C GLN A 516 22.68 2.68 -0.27
N VAL A 517 23.16 1.86 -1.19
CA VAL A 517 22.31 1.10 -2.10
C VAL A 517 21.50 0.06 -1.29
N LEU A 518 20.19 0.17 -1.32
CA LEU A 518 19.25 -0.77 -0.69
C LEU A 518 18.83 -1.87 -1.66
N GLN A 519 18.66 -1.50 -2.92
CA GLN A 519 18.29 -2.42 -3.98
C GLN A 519 18.80 -1.89 -5.31
N ALA A 520 19.28 -2.77 -6.16
CA ALA A 520 19.60 -2.46 -7.56
C ALA A 520 18.97 -3.55 -8.44
N GLY A 521 18.52 -3.18 -9.61
CA GLY A 521 17.89 -4.11 -10.53
C GLY A 521 18.31 -3.89 -11.98
N GLN A 522 18.61 -4.97 -12.65
CA GLN A 522 18.91 -5.03 -14.07
C GLN A 522 17.85 -5.92 -14.76
N THR A 523 17.01 -5.31 -15.58
CA THR A 523 15.96 -6.04 -16.32
C THR A 523 16.42 -6.46 -17.71
N GLY A 524 17.48 -5.82 -18.23
CA GLY A 524 17.98 -6.02 -19.58
C GLY A 524 16.99 -5.58 -20.67
N ALA A 525 17.42 -5.68 -21.93
CA ALA A 525 16.55 -5.44 -23.07
C ALA A 525 15.72 -6.70 -23.40
N ARG A 526 14.46 -6.51 -23.75
CA ARG A 526 13.58 -7.57 -24.24
C ARG A 526 13.15 -7.28 -25.69
N TYR A 527 13.24 -8.28 -26.55
CA TYR A 527 12.86 -8.18 -27.95
C TYR A 527 11.82 -9.23 -28.31
N ASP A 528 10.75 -8.78 -28.97
CA ASP A 528 9.70 -9.64 -29.48
C ASP A 528 9.59 -9.47 -31.00
N LEU A 529 9.49 -10.59 -31.72
CA LEU A 529 9.24 -10.62 -33.16
C LEU A 529 8.05 -11.53 -33.45
N GLY A 530 7.12 -11.06 -34.23
CA GLY A 530 5.92 -11.84 -34.52
C GLY A 530 5.30 -11.57 -35.89
N VAL A 531 4.36 -12.44 -36.21
CA VAL A 531 3.58 -12.39 -37.48
C VAL A 531 2.11 -12.57 -37.10
N ARG A 532 1.27 -11.71 -37.68
CA ARG A 532 -0.18 -11.82 -37.56
C ARG A 532 -0.77 -12.13 -38.94
N TYR A 533 -1.54 -13.18 -39.02
CA TYR A 533 -2.30 -13.53 -40.24
C TYR A 533 -3.78 -13.59 -39.89
N THR A 534 -4.60 -12.82 -40.65
CA THR A 534 -6.06 -12.77 -40.50
C THR A 534 -6.69 -13.61 -41.59
N PHE A 535 -7.41 -14.67 -41.25
CA PHE A 535 -8.20 -15.49 -42.17
C PHE A 535 -9.51 -14.74 -42.47
N LYS A 536 -9.78 -14.54 -43.76
CA LYS A 536 -11.07 -13.99 -44.23
C LYS A 536 -12.03 -15.10 -44.56
#